data_2add81c79d52cb893587c409c915d23d
#
_entry.id   2add81c79d52cb893587c409c915d23d
#
_cell.length_a   1.000
_cell.length_b   1.000
_cell.length_c   1.000
_cell.angle_alpha   90.00
_cell.angle_beta   90.00
_cell.angle_gamma   90.00
#
_symmetry.space_group_name_H-M   'P 1'
#
loop_
_entity.id
_entity.type
_entity.pdbx_description
1 polymer ?
#
loop_
_entity_poly.entity_id
_entity_poly.type
_entity_poly.pdbx_seq_one_letter_code
_entity_poly.pdbx_strand_id
1 'polypeptide(L)'
;MNMFAKAIGGCAVAFFALPALAEGVSREKVEAVIAEAFKDAPEDVRGRYVQDETMAVCTEYRDNPPDELWNAILEREQANIKYPEDGNLYGDWKVAMKEANNGYGWRMRDDPARVVGGNCYACHQLAPSEVAYGNLGPSLMGYGKDREIDAEFIKATYEKIYNAQSVLPCSQMPRLGANGFLTPEQVRDYVAMLLDPESPVNE
;
A
#
# COMPACT_ATOMS: atom_id res chain seq x y z
N MET A 1 -45.14 -27.90 -64.93
CA MET A 1 -44.43 -28.36 -63.68
C MET A 1 -43.82 -27.12 -63.07
N ASN A 2 -44.59 -26.47 -62.22
CA ASN A 2 -44.27 -25.12 -61.67
C ASN A 2 -43.57 -25.29 -60.31
N MET A 3 -42.30 -24.85 -60.22
CA MET A 3 -41.59 -24.73 -58.97
C MET A 3 -41.75 -23.35 -58.39
N PHE A 4 -42.49 -23.24 -57.30
CA PHE A 4 -42.59 -22.04 -56.50
C PHE A 4 -41.35 -21.90 -55.59
N ALA A 5 -40.54 -20.85 -55.84
CA ALA A 5 -39.47 -20.45 -54.92
C ALA A 5 -40.08 -19.54 -53.84
N LYS A 6 -40.06 -19.98 -52.57
CA LYS A 6 -40.39 -19.16 -51.41
C LYS A 6 -39.19 -18.33 -51.02
N ALA A 7 -39.27 -17.02 -51.16
CA ALA A 7 -38.30 -16.09 -50.60
C ALA A 7 -38.57 -15.94 -49.10
N ILE A 8 -37.60 -16.34 -48.27
CA ILE A 8 -37.60 -16.08 -46.81
C ILE A 8 -36.93 -14.72 -46.61
N GLY A 9 -37.72 -13.70 -46.30
CA GLY A 9 -37.22 -12.41 -45.90
C GLY A 9 -36.66 -12.46 -44.49
N GLY A 10 -35.35 -12.43 -44.35
CA GLY A 10 -34.69 -12.30 -43.07
C GLY A 10 -34.72 -10.85 -42.56
N CYS A 11 -35.46 -10.60 -41.50
CA CYS A 11 -35.46 -9.30 -40.79
C CYS A 11 -34.18 -9.22 -39.97
N ALA A 12 -33.17 -8.47 -40.41
CA ALA A 12 -31.97 -8.17 -39.67
C ALA A 12 -32.29 -7.12 -38.61
N VAL A 13 -32.46 -7.53 -37.37
CA VAL A 13 -32.53 -6.61 -36.22
C VAL A 13 -31.11 -6.17 -35.90
N ALA A 14 -30.78 -4.94 -36.30
CA ALA A 14 -29.51 -4.31 -35.89
C ALA A 14 -29.60 -3.92 -34.41
N PHE A 15 -28.92 -4.70 -33.52
CA PHE A 15 -28.70 -4.30 -32.16
C PHE A 15 -27.64 -3.19 -32.15
N PHE A 16 -28.04 -1.96 -32.01
CA PHE A 16 -27.18 -0.87 -31.60
C PHE A 16 -26.88 -1.03 -30.11
N ALA A 17 -25.77 -1.66 -29.76
CA ALA A 17 -25.22 -1.58 -28.42
C ALA A 17 -24.71 -0.15 -28.23
N LEU A 18 -25.51 0.69 -27.56
CA LEU A 18 -25.04 1.96 -27.04
C LEU A 18 -23.98 1.60 -25.98
N PRO A 19 -22.74 2.13 -26.07
CA PRO A 19 -21.80 2.00 -24.98
C PRO A 19 -22.44 2.69 -23.77
N ALA A 20 -22.76 1.93 -22.73
CA ALA A 20 -23.07 2.48 -21.43
C ALA A 20 -21.76 3.10 -20.93
N LEU A 21 -21.58 4.40 -21.14
CA LEU A 21 -20.59 5.19 -20.44
C LEU A 21 -21.02 5.17 -18.98
N ALA A 22 -20.41 4.31 -18.18
CA ALA A 22 -20.49 4.40 -16.74
C ALA A 22 -19.83 5.74 -16.38
N GLU A 23 -20.66 6.78 -16.21
CA GLU A 23 -20.18 8.03 -15.60
C GLU A 23 -19.63 7.67 -14.24
N GLY A 24 -18.33 7.86 -14.05
CA GLY A 24 -17.69 7.68 -12.77
C GLY A 24 -18.38 8.57 -11.72
N VAL A 25 -18.45 8.10 -10.49
CA VAL A 25 -18.98 8.90 -9.38
C VAL A 25 -18.06 10.12 -9.19
N SER A 26 -18.64 11.34 -9.15
CA SER A 26 -17.84 12.54 -8.97
C SER A 26 -17.15 12.56 -7.61
N ARG A 27 -16.00 13.22 -7.52
CA ARG A 27 -15.21 13.37 -6.29
C ARG A 27 -16.03 14.01 -5.17
N GLU A 28 -16.80 15.06 -5.48
CA GLU A 28 -17.65 15.76 -4.51
C GLU A 28 -18.70 14.83 -3.90
N LYS A 29 -19.25 13.92 -4.70
CA LYS A 29 -20.22 12.94 -4.20
C LYS A 29 -19.56 11.92 -3.27
N VAL A 30 -18.35 11.47 -3.58
CA VAL A 30 -17.56 10.56 -2.71
C VAL A 30 -17.24 11.25 -1.40
N GLU A 31 -16.73 12.49 -1.45
CA GLU A 31 -16.38 13.29 -0.27
C GLU A 31 -17.61 13.55 0.63
N ALA A 32 -18.76 13.85 0.05
CA ALA A 32 -20.00 14.04 0.79
C ALA A 32 -20.46 12.75 1.51
N VAL A 33 -20.34 11.59 0.85
CA VAL A 33 -20.66 10.29 1.46
C VAL A 33 -19.71 9.97 2.61
N ILE A 34 -18.41 10.21 2.43
CA ILE A 34 -17.40 10.01 3.49
C ILE A 34 -17.68 10.95 4.68
N ALA A 35 -17.91 12.23 4.42
CA ALA A 35 -18.19 13.21 5.46
C ALA A 35 -19.43 12.84 6.28
N GLU A 36 -20.51 12.39 5.66
CA GLU A 36 -21.70 11.94 6.36
C GLU A 36 -21.48 10.63 7.13
N ALA A 37 -20.80 9.64 6.51
CA ALA A 37 -20.55 8.35 7.14
C ALA A 37 -19.67 8.44 8.40
N PHE A 38 -18.77 9.44 8.44
CA PHE A 38 -17.80 9.62 9.53
C PHE A 38 -18.02 10.93 10.33
N LYS A 39 -19.18 11.55 10.23
CA LYS A 39 -19.47 12.83 10.88
C LYS A 39 -19.25 12.82 12.40
N ASP A 40 -19.51 11.69 13.05
CA ASP A 40 -19.38 11.50 14.49
C ASP A 40 -18.03 10.89 14.91
N ALA A 41 -17.13 10.64 13.95
CA ALA A 41 -15.80 10.11 14.23
C ALA A 41 -14.89 11.20 14.83
N PRO A 42 -13.93 10.84 15.72
CA PRO A 42 -12.89 11.76 16.17
C PRO A 42 -12.15 12.42 15.01
N GLU A 43 -11.62 13.63 15.24
CA GLU A 43 -10.99 14.44 14.18
C GLU A 43 -9.77 13.72 13.54
N ASP A 44 -8.95 13.08 14.37
CA ASP A 44 -7.80 12.28 13.91
C ASP A 44 -8.22 11.13 13.00
N VAL A 45 -9.38 10.50 13.26
CA VAL A 45 -9.94 9.45 12.41
C VAL A 45 -10.46 10.04 11.10
N ARG A 46 -11.18 11.17 11.16
CA ARG A 46 -11.70 11.85 9.95
C ARG A 46 -10.58 12.27 9.02
N GLY A 47 -9.48 12.78 9.56
CA GLY A 47 -8.29 13.17 8.78
C GLY A 47 -7.70 12.03 7.95
N ARG A 48 -7.87 10.78 8.36
CA ARG A 48 -7.36 9.59 7.63
C ARG A 48 -8.10 9.30 6.33
N TYR A 49 -9.28 9.86 6.14
CA TYR A 49 -10.08 9.69 4.92
C TYR A 49 -9.91 10.83 3.91
N VAL A 50 -9.15 11.85 4.27
CA VAL A 50 -8.83 12.96 3.37
C VAL A 50 -7.62 12.57 2.53
N GLN A 51 -7.78 12.60 1.21
CA GLN A 51 -6.66 12.39 0.31
C GLN A 51 -5.67 13.55 0.41
N ASP A 52 -4.40 13.25 0.66
CA ASP A 52 -3.34 14.22 0.46
C ASP A 52 -3.03 14.41 -1.03
N GLU A 53 -2.12 15.33 -1.33
CA GLU A 53 -1.77 15.66 -2.71
C GLU A 53 -1.20 14.46 -3.49
N THR A 54 -0.37 13.62 -2.86
CA THR A 54 0.16 12.40 -3.47
C THR A 54 -0.96 11.43 -3.83
N MET A 55 -1.86 11.15 -2.87
CA MET A 55 -2.99 10.25 -3.11
C MET A 55 -3.95 10.80 -4.17
N ALA A 56 -4.15 12.13 -4.21
CA ALA A 56 -5.01 12.76 -5.21
C ALA A 56 -4.44 12.57 -6.63
N VAL A 57 -3.15 12.81 -6.82
CA VAL A 57 -2.46 12.58 -8.10
C VAL A 57 -2.52 11.09 -8.49
N CYS A 58 -2.22 10.17 -7.59
CA CYS A 58 -2.25 8.74 -7.88
C CYS A 58 -3.67 8.28 -8.27
N THR A 59 -4.69 8.81 -7.63
CA THR A 59 -6.10 8.51 -7.98
C THR A 59 -6.47 9.06 -9.36
N GLU A 60 -6.11 10.31 -9.66
CA GLU A 60 -6.41 10.97 -10.92
C GLU A 60 -5.78 10.23 -12.10
N TYR A 61 -4.52 9.84 -11.97
CA TYR A 61 -3.75 9.17 -13.02
C TYR A 61 -3.77 7.64 -12.94
N ARG A 62 -4.60 7.04 -12.05
CA ARG A 62 -4.70 5.58 -11.87
C ARG A 62 -3.34 4.93 -11.68
N ASP A 63 -2.58 5.48 -10.73
CA ASP A 63 -1.24 5.08 -10.35
C ASP A 63 -0.16 5.19 -11.45
N ASN A 64 -0.45 5.91 -12.53
CA ASN A 64 0.48 6.13 -13.64
C ASN A 64 0.56 7.63 -14.02
N PRO A 65 1.04 8.50 -13.11
CA PRO A 65 1.18 9.92 -13.41
C PRO A 65 2.32 10.18 -14.40
N PRO A 66 2.28 11.33 -15.13
CA PRO A 66 3.39 11.79 -15.96
C PRO A 66 4.69 11.97 -15.15
N ASP A 67 5.85 11.89 -15.82
CA ASP A 67 7.17 11.96 -15.20
C ASP A 67 7.36 13.20 -14.29
N GLU A 68 6.81 14.34 -14.66
CA GLU A 68 6.88 15.56 -13.84
C GLU A 68 6.19 15.36 -12.48
N LEU A 69 4.99 14.83 -12.47
CA LEU A 69 4.24 14.56 -11.24
C LEU A 69 4.84 13.39 -10.46
N TRP A 70 5.36 12.39 -11.17
CA TRP A 70 6.11 11.29 -10.57
C TRP A 70 7.30 11.80 -9.76
N ASN A 71 8.12 12.67 -10.36
CA ASN A 71 9.29 13.25 -9.69
C ASN A 71 8.89 14.19 -8.54
N ALA A 72 7.80 14.95 -8.69
CA ALA A 72 7.28 15.77 -7.61
C ALA A 72 6.79 14.94 -6.40
N ILE A 73 6.20 13.76 -6.64
CA ILE A 73 5.86 12.81 -5.58
C ILE A 73 7.13 12.29 -4.90
N LEU A 74 8.12 11.85 -5.65
CA LEU A 74 9.39 11.37 -5.09
C LEU A 74 10.02 12.42 -4.16
N GLU A 75 10.17 13.65 -4.63
CA GLU A 75 10.75 14.74 -3.84
C GLU A 75 9.97 15.00 -2.56
N ARG A 76 8.65 15.12 -2.65
CA ARG A 76 7.77 15.37 -1.51
C ARG A 76 7.84 14.23 -0.48
N GLU A 77 7.73 12.98 -0.94
CA GLU A 77 7.69 11.83 -0.06
C GLU A 77 9.05 11.51 0.55
N GLN A 78 10.15 11.78 -0.14
CA GLN A 78 11.51 11.72 0.42
C GLN A 78 11.72 12.76 1.52
N ALA A 79 11.22 13.98 1.33
CA ALA A 79 11.32 15.04 2.34
C ALA A 79 10.56 14.71 3.64
N ASN A 80 9.60 13.79 3.60
CA ASN A 80 8.80 13.36 4.76
C ASN A 80 9.42 12.21 5.56
N ILE A 81 10.58 11.69 5.15
CA ILE A 81 11.25 10.60 5.88
C ILE A 81 11.86 11.15 7.17
N LYS A 82 11.54 10.48 8.28
CA LYS A 82 12.19 10.72 9.57
C LYS A 82 12.98 9.49 9.96
N TYR A 83 14.16 9.72 10.52
CA TYR A 83 15.05 8.67 10.99
C TYR A 83 15.05 8.63 12.51
N PRO A 84 15.45 7.51 13.13
CA PRO A 84 15.67 7.45 14.58
C PRO A 84 16.68 8.51 15.05
N GLU A 85 16.45 9.07 16.23
CA GLU A 85 17.29 10.16 16.76
C GLU A 85 18.77 9.77 16.93
N ASP A 86 19.04 8.48 17.21
CA ASP A 86 20.39 7.92 17.34
C ASP A 86 21.06 7.63 15.99
N GLY A 87 20.36 7.81 14.88
CA GLY A 87 20.84 7.54 13.52
C GLY A 87 20.99 6.05 13.18
N ASN A 88 20.66 5.15 14.09
CA ASN A 88 20.76 3.71 13.86
C ASN A 88 19.54 3.20 13.08
N LEU A 89 19.77 2.68 11.88
CA LEU A 89 18.72 2.13 11.00
C LEU A 89 18.58 0.60 11.07
N TYR A 90 19.34 -0.06 11.96
CA TYR A 90 19.32 -1.51 12.11
C TYR A 90 19.00 -1.87 13.57
N GLY A 91 17.82 -2.42 13.79
CA GLY A 91 17.28 -2.70 15.11
C GLY A 91 17.37 -4.17 15.53
N ASP A 92 16.32 -4.66 16.19
CA ASP A 92 16.19 -6.04 16.65
C ASP A 92 15.11 -6.80 15.89
N TRP A 93 15.52 -7.78 15.09
CA TRP A 93 14.60 -8.61 14.32
C TRP A 93 13.62 -9.42 15.19
N LYS A 94 14.02 -9.78 16.42
CA LYS A 94 13.17 -10.56 17.35
C LYS A 94 11.97 -9.75 17.85
N VAL A 95 12.15 -8.44 17.97
CA VAL A 95 11.07 -7.51 18.29
C VAL A 95 10.13 -7.41 17.09
N ALA A 96 10.65 -7.15 15.91
CA ALA A 96 9.85 -6.99 14.69
C ALA A 96 9.07 -8.25 14.31
N MET A 97 9.64 -9.45 14.43
CA MET A 97 8.94 -10.71 14.14
C MET A 97 7.68 -10.92 14.97
N LYS A 98 7.65 -10.44 16.22
CA LYS A 98 6.47 -10.51 17.09
C LYS A 98 5.37 -9.56 16.60
N GLU A 99 5.77 -8.42 16.03
CA GLU A 99 4.88 -7.36 15.58
C GLU A 99 4.51 -7.44 14.09
N ALA A 100 5.28 -8.17 13.28
CA ALA A 100 5.05 -8.32 11.85
C ALA A 100 3.71 -8.98 11.52
N ASN A 101 3.23 -9.88 12.38
CA ASN A 101 1.95 -10.58 12.25
C ASN A 101 0.85 -9.92 13.09
N ASN A 102 1.16 -8.83 13.78
CA ASN A 102 0.21 -8.11 14.60
C ASN A 102 -0.52 -7.06 13.76
N GLY A 103 -1.83 -7.23 13.56
CA GLY A 103 -2.69 -6.28 12.87
C GLY A 103 -3.39 -5.27 13.79
N TYR A 104 -2.89 -5.09 15.01
CA TYR A 104 -3.46 -4.12 15.95
C TYR A 104 -2.98 -2.70 15.64
N GLY A 105 -3.91 -1.78 15.67
CA GLY A 105 -3.65 -0.34 15.57
C GLY A 105 -4.58 0.38 14.60
N TRP A 106 -4.82 1.65 14.92
CA TRP A 106 -5.59 2.60 14.13
C TRP A 106 -7.07 2.29 13.86
N ARG A 107 -7.65 1.30 14.52
CA ARG A 107 -9.10 1.14 14.55
C ARG A 107 -9.69 2.09 15.59
N MET A 108 -10.92 2.53 15.39
CA MET A 108 -11.59 3.52 16.26
C MET A 108 -11.66 3.14 17.75
N ARG A 109 -11.55 1.84 18.07
CA ARG A 109 -11.67 1.32 19.44
C ARG A 109 -10.36 0.71 19.95
N ASP A 110 -9.26 0.88 19.23
CA ASP A 110 -7.98 0.39 19.69
C ASP A 110 -7.46 1.28 20.82
N ASP A 111 -6.86 0.66 21.82
CA ASP A 111 -6.18 1.37 22.91
C ASP A 111 -4.89 2.00 22.36
N PRO A 112 -4.77 3.34 22.38
CA PRO A 112 -3.59 4.03 21.85
C PRO A 112 -2.31 3.75 22.64
N ALA A 113 -2.41 3.19 23.85
CA ALA A 113 -1.25 2.81 24.66
C ALA A 113 -0.65 1.45 24.26
N ARG A 114 -1.38 0.66 23.46
CA ARG A 114 -0.90 -0.65 23.01
C ARG A 114 -0.03 -0.51 21.78
N VAL A 115 1.04 -1.31 21.69
CA VAL A 115 1.95 -1.34 20.55
C VAL A 115 1.21 -1.67 19.26
N VAL A 116 1.41 -0.86 18.26
CA VAL A 116 0.88 -1.03 16.91
C VAL A 116 1.80 -1.99 16.15
N GLY A 117 1.23 -2.94 15.44
CA GLY A 117 1.98 -3.90 14.63
C GLY A 117 1.98 -3.56 13.15
N GLY A 118 3.02 -3.96 12.43
CA GLY A 118 3.17 -3.67 10.99
C GLY A 118 2.24 -4.49 10.09
N ASN A 119 1.72 -5.62 10.57
CA ASN A 119 0.84 -6.53 9.82
C ASN A 119 1.38 -6.92 8.43
N CYS A 120 2.69 -7.07 8.31
CA CYS A 120 3.38 -7.29 7.04
C CYS A 120 2.90 -8.54 6.30
N TYR A 121 2.62 -9.61 7.05
CA TYR A 121 2.17 -10.89 6.49
C TYR A 121 0.79 -10.80 5.81
N ALA A 122 -0.01 -9.78 6.11
CA ALA A 122 -1.28 -9.57 5.42
C ALA A 122 -1.11 -9.28 3.92
N CYS A 123 0.07 -8.81 3.52
CA CYS A 123 0.40 -8.52 2.13
C CYS A 123 1.58 -9.33 1.59
N HIS A 124 2.49 -9.80 2.48
CA HIS A 124 3.74 -10.45 2.12
C HIS A 124 3.87 -11.82 2.78
N GLN A 125 4.47 -12.77 2.09
CA GLN A 125 5.06 -13.93 2.73
C GLN A 125 6.41 -13.52 3.34
N LEU A 126 6.62 -13.82 4.62
CA LEU A 126 7.83 -13.44 5.35
C LEU A 126 8.79 -14.64 5.53
N ALA A 127 8.25 -15.79 5.90
CA ALA A 127 9.08 -16.96 6.23
C ALA A 127 8.53 -18.24 5.60
N PRO A 128 9.39 -19.25 5.33
CA PRO A 128 8.96 -20.54 4.77
C PRO A 128 7.94 -21.29 5.64
N SER A 129 7.98 -21.07 6.95
CA SER A 129 7.08 -21.71 7.93
C SER A 129 5.65 -21.16 7.91
N GLU A 130 5.38 -20.05 7.23
CA GLU A 130 4.05 -19.45 7.18
C GLU A 130 3.11 -20.26 6.30
N VAL A 131 1.98 -20.67 6.87
CA VAL A 131 0.94 -21.46 6.16
C VAL A 131 -0.15 -20.58 5.53
N ALA A 132 -0.23 -19.31 5.93
CA ALA A 132 -1.20 -18.34 5.39
C ALA A 132 -0.61 -16.94 5.40
N TYR A 133 -0.62 -16.28 4.26
CA TYR A 133 -0.09 -14.93 4.05
C TYR A 133 -0.78 -14.26 2.87
N GLY A 134 -0.70 -12.94 2.80
CA GLY A 134 -1.20 -12.18 1.65
C GLY A 134 -0.24 -12.23 0.46
N ASN A 135 -0.79 -11.96 -0.71
CA ASN A 135 -0.06 -11.93 -1.97
C ASN A 135 -0.21 -10.59 -2.73
N LEU A 136 -0.59 -9.54 -2.01
CA LEU A 136 -0.65 -8.17 -2.58
C LEU A 136 0.75 -7.59 -2.82
N GLY A 137 1.70 -7.95 -1.96
CA GLY A 137 3.11 -7.63 -2.13
C GLY A 137 3.92 -8.86 -2.55
N PRO A 138 5.16 -8.68 -3.02
CA PRO A 138 6.07 -9.78 -3.32
C PRO A 138 6.43 -10.57 -2.06
N SER A 139 6.81 -11.85 -2.22
CA SER A 139 7.41 -12.60 -1.12
C SER A 139 8.70 -11.92 -0.67
N LEU A 140 8.86 -11.80 0.65
CA LEU A 140 10.05 -11.25 1.29
C LEU A 140 10.99 -12.36 1.81
N MET A 141 10.64 -13.64 1.61
CA MET A 141 11.52 -14.75 1.97
C MET A 141 12.90 -14.58 1.34
N GLY A 142 13.93 -14.72 2.14
CA GLY A 142 15.30 -14.56 1.69
C GLY A 142 15.65 -13.12 1.29
N TYR A 143 14.94 -12.11 1.78
CA TYR A 143 15.16 -10.72 1.36
C TYR A 143 16.59 -10.25 1.61
N GLY A 144 17.19 -10.60 2.75
CA GLY A 144 18.59 -10.31 3.05
C GLY A 144 19.59 -11.39 2.57
N LYS A 145 19.07 -12.57 2.16
CA LYS A 145 19.90 -13.69 1.75
C LYS A 145 20.61 -13.39 0.42
N ASP A 146 21.86 -13.74 0.34
CA ASP A 146 22.67 -13.57 -0.87
C ASP A 146 22.80 -12.12 -1.38
N ARG A 147 22.58 -11.13 -0.51
CA ARG A 147 22.75 -9.70 -0.80
C ARG A 147 23.88 -9.11 0.00
N GLU A 148 24.57 -8.15 -0.60
CA GLU A 148 25.50 -7.30 0.15
C GLU A 148 24.70 -6.30 0.97
N ILE A 149 24.83 -6.43 2.31
CA ILE A 149 24.12 -5.58 3.27
C ILE A 149 25.07 -4.46 3.71
N ASP A 150 25.09 -3.40 2.91
CA ASP A 150 25.81 -2.18 3.20
C ASP A 150 24.91 -1.10 3.79
N ALA A 151 25.48 0.04 4.14
CA ALA A 151 24.74 1.17 4.71
C ALA A 151 23.69 1.76 3.75
N GLU A 152 23.95 1.71 2.44
CA GLU A 152 23.03 2.20 1.42
C GLU A 152 21.81 1.28 1.31
N PHE A 153 22.03 -0.03 1.29
CA PHE A 153 20.94 -1.00 1.24
C PHE A 153 20.09 -1.00 2.50
N ILE A 154 20.71 -0.87 3.69
CA ILE A 154 20.01 -0.68 4.97
C ILE A 154 19.12 0.58 4.89
N LYS A 155 19.67 1.69 4.45
CA LYS A 155 18.94 2.96 4.30
C LYS A 155 17.79 2.84 3.31
N ALA A 156 18.01 2.27 2.14
CA ALA A 156 16.98 2.07 1.13
C ALA A 156 15.83 1.17 1.63
N THR A 157 16.17 0.12 2.41
CA THR A 157 15.18 -0.76 3.03
C THR A 157 14.36 -0.02 4.09
N TYR A 158 15.02 0.81 4.92
CA TYR A 158 14.35 1.66 5.90
C TYR A 158 13.37 2.62 5.24
N GLU A 159 13.82 3.36 4.23
CA GLU A 159 13.02 4.34 3.50
C GLU A 159 11.80 3.70 2.84
N LYS A 160 11.99 2.51 2.27
CA LYS A 160 10.90 1.74 1.65
C LYS A 160 9.82 1.34 2.65
N ILE A 161 10.19 0.93 3.87
CA ILE A 161 9.22 0.57 4.92
C ILE A 161 8.59 1.84 5.49
N TYR A 162 9.42 2.86 5.78
CA TYR A 162 8.94 4.11 6.35
C TYR A 162 7.94 4.82 5.45
N ASN A 163 8.28 4.95 4.17
CA ASN A 163 7.44 5.58 3.17
C ASN A 163 7.64 4.95 1.78
N ALA A 164 6.83 3.97 1.45
CA ALA A 164 6.95 3.26 0.20
C ALA A 164 6.88 4.16 -1.05
N GLN A 165 6.18 5.29 -0.96
CA GLN A 165 6.04 6.23 -2.07
C GLN A 165 7.25 7.14 -2.27
N SER A 166 8.17 7.20 -1.30
CA SER A 166 9.47 7.87 -1.47
C SER A 166 10.43 7.12 -2.39
N VAL A 167 10.12 5.85 -2.67
CA VAL A 167 10.92 4.96 -3.55
C VAL A 167 10.16 4.61 -4.82
N LEU A 168 8.85 4.42 -4.69
CA LEU A 168 7.97 4.08 -5.80
C LEU A 168 6.67 4.89 -5.66
N PRO A 169 6.53 6.02 -6.37
CA PRO A 169 5.29 6.78 -6.40
C PRO A 169 4.07 5.92 -6.70
N CYS A 170 2.96 6.24 -6.07
CA CYS A 170 1.70 5.52 -6.18
C CYS A 170 1.77 4.05 -5.74
N SER A 171 2.78 3.68 -4.95
CA SER A 171 2.86 2.35 -4.35
C SER A 171 1.64 2.04 -3.49
N GLN A 172 1.08 0.84 -3.65
CA GLN A 172 -0.01 0.35 -2.80
C GLN A 172 0.46 -0.09 -1.41
N MET A 173 1.77 -0.21 -1.17
CA MET A 173 2.32 -0.43 0.16
C MET A 173 2.05 0.81 1.03
N PRO A 174 1.50 0.65 2.25
CA PRO A 174 1.24 1.78 3.14
C PRO A 174 2.51 2.57 3.49
N ARG A 175 2.35 3.88 3.69
CA ARG A 175 3.39 4.79 4.18
C ARG A 175 3.47 4.70 5.72
N LEU A 176 3.95 3.58 6.23
CA LEU A 176 3.80 3.18 7.63
C LEU A 176 4.37 4.19 8.63
N GLY A 177 5.60 4.67 8.38
CA GLY A 177 6.24 5.68 9.22
C GLY A 177 5.74 7.10 8.92
N ALA A 178 5.61 7.46 7.65
CA ALA A 178 5.20 8.81 7.24
C ALA A 178 3.79 9.16 7.73
N ASN A 179 2.89 8.18 7.81
CA ASN A 179 1.55 8.34 8.38
C ASN A 179 1.53 8.26 9.92
N GLY A 180 2.67 8.01 10.57
CA GLY A 180 2.75 7.85 12.04
C GLY A 180 2.15 6.54 12.55
N PHE A 181 1.94 5.54 11.68
CA PHE A 181 1.47 4.22 12.10
C PHE A 181 2.57 3.44 12.83
N LEU A 182 3.79 3.48 12.31
CA LEU A 182 4.99 2.95 12.98
C LEU A 182 5.91 4.09 13.37
N THR A 183 6.61 3.95 14.51
CA THR A 183 7.69 4.86 14.88
C THR A 183 8.96 4.58 14.07
N PRO A 184 9.89 5.55 13.98
CA PRO A 184 11.19 5.31 13.36
C PRO A 184 11.94 4.11 13.95
N GLU A 185 11.83 3.89 15.27
CA GLU A 185 12.46 2.78 15.98
C GLU A 185 11.82 1.43 15.60
N GLN A 186 10.50 1.38 15.45
CA GLN A 186 9.84 0.17 14.96
C GLN A 186 10.26 -0.13 13.52
N VAL A 187 10.38 0.88 12.67
CA VAL A 187 10.80 0.68 11.26
C VAL A 187 12.22 0.09 11.19
N ARG A 188 13.18 0.55 12.02
CA ARG A 188 14.52 -0.05 12.03
C ARG A 188 14.53 -1.51 12.50
N ASP A 189 13.60 -1.89 13.40
CA ASP A 189 13.46 -3.28 13.82
C ASP A 189 12.97 -4.16 12.65
N TYR A 190 12.04 -3.64 11.83
CA TYR A 190 11.62 -4.32 10.59
C TYR A 190 12.74 -4.39 9.54
N VAL A 191 13.64 -3.40 9.48
CA VAL A 191 14.85 -3.50 8.64
C VAL A 191 15.70 -4.69 9.09
N ALA A 192 15.97 -4.82 10.38
CA ALA A 192 16.70 -5.97 10.91
C ALA A 192 15.96 -7.29 10.63
N MET A 193 14.63 -7.33 10.77
CA MET A 193 13.84 -8.51 10.44
C MET A 193 14.05 -8.97 8.98
N LEU A 194 14.18 -8.04 8.05
CA LEU A 194 14.36 -8.37 6.64
C LEU A 194 15.81 -8.73 6.30
N LEU A 195 16.80 -8.18 7.00
CA LEU A 195 18.21 -8.24 6.59
C LEU A 195 19.08 -9.15 7.47
N ASP A 196 18.66 -9.44 8.71
CA ASP A 196 19.47 -10.23 9.64
C ASP A 196 19.53 -11.70 9.18
N PRO A 197 20.73 -12.30 9.06
CA PRO A 197 20.88 -13.69 8.63
C PRO A 197 20.26 -14.70 9.61
N GLU A 198 20.06 -14.33 10.88
CA GLU A 198 19.41 -15.19 11.88
C GLU A 198 17.87 -15.01 11.87
N SER A 199 17.36 -14.07 11.12
CA SER A 199 15.91 -13.86 11.00
C SER A 199 15.25 -15.01 10.24
N PRO A 200 14.09 -15.50 10.69
CA PRO A 200 13.32 -16.52 9.95
C PRO A 200 12.97 -16.13 8.51
N VAL A 201 13.01 -14.84 8.19
CA VAL A 201 12.83 -14.35 6.82
C VAL A 201 13.93 -14.85 5.88
N ASN A 202 15.15 -15.09 6.42
CA ASN A 202 16.35 -15.47 5.68
C ASN A 202 16.76 -16.93 5.85
N GLU A 203 15.87 -17.78 6.37
CA GLU A 203 16.08 -19.23 6.44
C GLU A 203 16.23 -19.92 5.07
#